data_07604ab7c975934b8fca7b81cd5dc4a2
#
_entry.id   07604ab7c975934b8fca7b81cd5dc4a2
#
_cell.length_a   1.000
_cell.length_b   1.000
_cell.length_c   1.000
_cell.angle_alpha   90.00
_cell.angle_beta   90.00
_cell.angle_gamma   90.00
#
_symmetry.space_group_name_H-M   'P 1'
#
loop_
_entity.id
_entity.type
_entity.pdbx_description
1 polymer ?
#
loop_
_entity_poly.entity_id
_entity_poly.type
_entity_poly.pdbx_seq_one_letter_code
_entity_poly.pdbx_strand_id
1 'polypeptide(L)'
;TLLALGKASKNFYVRKLSGWFIYIFRGSPLFIQFFFAYFLFLSLKQNFTFLSPLTSAWAGALFVLFCNTAAYSGEIFYGALQAIPKSDLEAADAYGMSGFSRFRRIVWPTMLRLAWPAYTNEAIFLFHATTLVFFSSFPAWQQRGDALYYANYFADKTFNPFIPYPILAGYFIFLTLILIGLFGLANRKLNIHLPKDKRTKIKFRIRLIR
;
A
#
# COMPACT_ATOMS: atom_id res chain seq x y z
N THR A 1 -8.74 -3.59 -3.84
CA THR A 1 -10.15 -3.41 -4.31
C THR A 1 -11.06 -4.56 -3.89
N LEU A 2 -10.64 -5.85 -3.99
CA LEU A 2 -11.48 -6.98 -3.56
C LEU A 2 -11.92 -6.86 -2.10
N LEU A 3 -11.02 -6.49 -1.19
CA LEU A 3 -11.35 -6.27 0.23
C LEU A 3 -12.35 -5.12 0.42
N ALA A 4 -12.25 -4.05 -0.37
CA ALA A 4 -13.22 -2.95 -0.32
C ALA A 4 -14.62 -3.40 -0.74
N LEU A 5 -14.72 -4.15 -1.83
CA LEU A 5 -15.97 -4.73 -2.30
C LEU A 5 -16.52 -5.78 -1.32
N GLY A 6 -15.65 -6.60 -0.74
CA GLY A 6 -16.01 -7.55 0.31
C GLY A 6 -16.59 -6.85 1.53
N LYS A 7 -15.96 -5.76 2.01
CA LYS A 7 -16.45 -4.95 3.13
C LYS A 7 -17.78 -4.26 2.82
N ALA A 8 -18.04 -3.91 1.54
CA ALA A 8 -19.31 -3.35 1.08
C ALA A 8 -20.38 -4.40 0.77
N SER A 9 -20.06 -5.69 0.85
CA SER A 9 -20.97 -6.79 0.48
C SER A 9 -22.20 -6.83 1.38
N LYS A 10 -23.33 -7.22 0.78
CA LYS A 10 -24.57 -7.55 1.51
C LYS A 10 -24.43 -8.85 2.32
N ASN A 11 -23.54 -9.77 1.88
CA ASN A 11 -23.30 -11.01 2.59
C ASN A 11 -22.57 -10.72 3.91
N PHE A 12 -23.17 -11.13 5.02
CA PHE A 12 -22.66 -10.87 6.37
C PHE A 12 -21.26 -11.46 6.59
N TYR A 13 -21.02 -12.70 6.15
CA TYR A 13 -19.73 -13.38 6.34
C TYR A 13 -18.60 -12.72 5.55
N VAL A 14 -18.85 -12.39 4.28
CA VAL A 14 -17.87 -11.71 3.42
C VAL A 14 -17.53 -10.34 3.99
N ARG A 15 -18.53 -9.58 4.40
CA ARG A 15 -18.36 -8.26 5.03
C ARG A 15 -17.55 -8.35 6.32
N LYS A 16 -17.90 -9.28 7.21
CA LYS A 16 -17.20 -9.48 8.48
C LYS A 16 -15.76 -9.91 8.27
N LEU A 17 -15.51 -10.91 7.41
CA LEU A 17 -14.15 -11.43 7.14
C LEU A 17 -13.25 -10.33 6.55
N SER A 18 -13.75 -9.59 5.55
CA SER A 18 -13.00 -8.47 4.96
C SER A 18 -12.74 -7.36 6.00
N GLY A 19 -13.72 -7.06 6.84
CA GLY A 19 -13.59 -6.07 7.91
C GLY A 19 -12.56 -6.49 8.96
N TRP A 20 -12.58 -7.75 9.42
CA TRP A 20 -11.62 -8.32 10.35
C TRP A 20 -10.18 -8.28 9.80
N PHE A 21 -10.00 -8.69 8.55
CA PHE A 21 -8.69 -8.64 7.91
C PHE A 21 -8.13 -7.20 7.91
N ILE A 22 -8.95 -6.25 7.47
CA ILE A 22 -8.56 -4.82 7.46
C ILE A 22 -8.24 -4.34 8.87
N TYR A 23 -9.08 -4.68 9.85
CA TYR A 23 -8.90 -4.25 11.24
C TYR A 23 -7.59 -4.78 11.86
N ILE A 24 -7.30 -6.07 11.67
CA ILE A 24 -6.09 -6.72 12.23
C ILE A 24 -4.83 -6.08 11.63
N PHE A 25 -4.73 -6.03 10.29
CA PHE A 25 -3.51 -5.55 9.64
C PHE A 25 -3.29 -4.04 9.75
N ARG A 26 -4.36 -3.24 9.88
CA ARG A 26 -4.22 -1.80 10.13
C ARG A 26 -4.10 -1.45 11.61
N GLY A 27 -4.64 -2.28 12.48
CA GLY A 27 -4.65 -2.05 13.92
C GLY A 27 -3.37 -2.51 14.63
N SER A 28 -2.47 -3.21 13.94
CA SER A 28 -1.20 -3.67 14.51
C SER A 28 0.00 -2.99 13.81
N PRO A 29 1.08 -2.67 14.54
CA PRO A 29 2.30 -2.11 13.97
C PRO A 29 2.93 -3.07 12.96
N LEU A 30 3.31 -2.55 11.78
CA LEU A 30 3.90 -3.36 10.72
C LEU A 30 5.15 -4.12 11.19
N PHE A 31 5.98 -3.48 12.02
CA PHE A 31 7.18 -4.12 12.57
C PHE A 31 6.85 -5.38 13.38
N ILE A 32 5.80 -5.32 14.21
CA ILE A 32 5.34 -6.48 14.98
C ILE A 32 4.77 -7.56 14.04
N GLN A 33 4.10 -7.18 12.96
CA GLN A 33 3.62 -8.13 11.94
C GLN A 33 4.78 -8.92 11.32
N PHE A 34 5.92 -8.28 11.04
CA PHE A 34 7.12 -8.98 10.54
C PHE A 34 7.61 -10.04 11.52
N PHE A 35 7.81 -9.69 12.80
CA PHE A 35 8.26 -10.64 13.82
C PHE A 35 7.30 -11.81 13.98
N PHE A 36 6.02 -11.51 14.15
CA PHE A 36 4.98 -12.53 14.30
C PHE A 36 4.96 -13.48 13.09
N ALA A 37 4.95 -12.95 11.88
CA ALA A 37 4.90 -13.74 10.66
C ALA A 37 6.16 -14.64 10.52
N TYR A 38 7.35 -14.10 10.80
CA TYR A 38 8.57 -14.89 10.72
C TYR A 38 8.55 -16.09 11.67
N PHE A 39 8.24 -15.85 12.95
CA PHE A 39 8.18 -16.95 13.93
C PHE A 39 7.05 -17.92 13.64
N LEU A 40 5.92 -17.45 13.15
CA LEU A 40 4.81 -18.29 12.70
C LEU A 40 5.25 -19.19 11.54
N PHE A 41 5.87 -18.63 10.50
CA PHE A 41 6.34 -19.41 9.35
C PHE A 41 7.45 -20.39 9.75
N LEU A 42 8.33 -20.00 10.66
CA LEU A 42 9.40 -20.87 11.17
C LEU A 42 8.83 -22.07 11.93
N SER A 43 7.81 -21.87 12.74
CA SER A 43 7.10 -22.93 13.45
C SER A 43 6.31 -23.83 12.49
N LEU A 44 5.56 -23.25 11.57
CA LEU A 44 4.76 -24.03 10.60
C LEU A 44 5.60 -24.83 9.60
N LYS A 45 6.78 -24.35 9.24
CA LYS A 45 7.72 -25.03 8.35
C LYS A 45 8.06 -26.44 8.84
N GLN A 46 8.08 -26.66 10.14
CA GLN A 46 8.39 -27.98 10.71
C GLN A 46 7.33 -29.03 10.32
N ASN A 47 6.06 -28.61 10.21
CA ASN A 47 4.94 -29.49 9.87
C ASN A 47 4.56 -29.41 8.38
N PHE A 48 4.83 -28.26 7.73
CA PHE A 48 4.42 -27.96 6.37
C PHE A 48 5.59 -27.44 5.53
N THR A 49 6.36 -28.36 4.95
CA THR A 49 7.59 -28.06 4.19
C THR A 49 7.36 -27.07 3.04
N PHE A 50 6.16 -27.04 2.44
CA PHE A 50 5.82 -26.10 1.36
C PHE A 50 5.82 -24.62 1.81
N LEU A 51 5.76 -24.33 3.11
CA LEU A 51 5.86 -22.98 3.67
C LEU A 51 7.32 -22.51 3.86
N SER A 52 8.29 -23.40 3.60
CA SER A 52 9.73 -23.09 3.71
C SER A 52 10.14 -21.78 2.98
N PRO A 53 9.65 -21.44 1.77
CA PRO A 53 10.01 -20.20 1.11
C PRO A 53 9.59 -18.93 1.91
N LEU A 54 8.51 -19.02 2.69
CA LEU A 54 8.03 -17.88 3.49
C LEU A 54 8.93 -17.55 4.69
N THR A 55 9.89 -18.38 5.03
CA THR A 55 10.92 -18.05 6.04
C THR A 55 12.07 -17.22 5.46
N SER A 56 12.12 -17.02 4.14
CA SER A 56 13.10 -16.14 3.50
C SER A 56 12.67 -14.67 3.58
N ALA A 57 13.64 -13.76 3.62
CA ALA A 57 13.38 -12.32 3.58
C ALA A 57 12.57 -11.91 2.33
N TRP A 58 12.91 -12.51 1.19
CA TRP A 58 12.24 -12.23 -0.08
C TRP A 58 10.75 -12.58 -0.06
N ALA A 59 10.39 -13.81 0.23
CA ALA A 59 8.99 -14.24 0.13
C ALA A 59 8.19 -13.86 1.39
N GLY A 60 8.75 -14.05 2.58
CA GLY A 60 8.03 -13.82 3.83
C GLY A 60 7.78 -12.33 4.10
N ALA A 61 8.81 -11.50 3.93
CA ALA A 61 8.63 -10.06 4.14
C ALA A 61 7.70 -9.45 3.07
N LEU A 62 7.81 -9.88 1.80
CA LEU A 62 6.86 -9.44 0.76
C LEU A 62 5.43 -9.87 1.08
N PHE A 63 5.22 -11.05 1.62
CA PHE A 63 3.89 -11.52 2.03
C PHE A 63 3.30 -10.61 3.12
N VAL A 64 4.07 -10.25 4.13
CA VAL A 64 3.63 -9.34 5.19
C VAL A 64 3.31 -7.95 4.64
N LEU A 65 4.19 -7.39 3.81
CA LEU A 65 3.97 -6.10 3.14
C LEU A 65 2.71 -6.14 2.27
N PHE A 66 2.50 -7.23 1.54
CA PHE A 66 1.30 -7.42 0.72
C PHE A 66 0.03 -7.43 1.56
N CYS A 67 -0.01 -8.19 2.66
CA CYS A 67 -1.18 -8.24 3.55
C CYS A 67 -1.48 -6.88 4.18
N ASN A 68 -0.44 -6.19 4.66
CA ASN A 68 -0.54 -4.86 5.25
C ASN A 68 -1.08 -3.84 4.24
N THR A 69 -0.43 -3.71 3.08
CA THR A 69 -0.88 -2.82 2.01
C THR A 69 -2.26 -3.19 1.45
N ALA A 70 -2.60 -4.48 1.38
CA ALA A 70 -3.94 -4.90 0.97
C ALA A 70 -5.01 -4.37 1.93
N ALA A 71 -4.74 -4.38 3.24
CA ALA A 71 -5.66 -3.86 4.24
C ALA A 71 -5.80 -2.33 4.16
N TYR A 72 -4.71 -1.59 4.07
CA TYR A 72 -4.74 -0.12 3.91
C TYR A 72 -5.41 0.30 2.61
N SER A 73 -5.02 -0.30 1.47
CA SER A 73 -5.66 -0.06 0.18
C SER A 73 -7.14 -0.45 0.20
N GLY A 74 -7.48 -1.56 0.88
CA GLY A 74 -8.87 -2.00 1.04
C GLY A 74 -9.74 -0.94 1.69
N GLU A 75 -9.26 -0.32 2.76
CA GLU A 75 -9.98 0.76 3.44
C GLU A 75 -10.06 2.05 2.61
N ILE A 76 -8.96 2.43 1.94
CA ILE A 76 -8.93 3.60 1.05
C ILE A 76 -9.98 3.46 -0.05
N PHE A 77 -10.04 2.31 -0.72
CA PHE A 77 -11.02 2.04 -1.77
C PHE A 77 -12.45 1.90 -1.21
N TYR A 78 -12.61 1.38 0.00
CA TYR A 78 -13.92 1.33 0.66
C TYR A 78 -14.44 2.73 0.98
N GLY A 79 -13.60 3.61 1.55
CA GLY A 79 -13.96 5.00 1.78
C GLY A 79 -14.31 5.75 0.49
N ALA A 80 -13.53 5.53 -0.57
CA ALA A 80 -13.80 6.10 -1.88
C ALA A 80 -15.12 5.60 -2.49
N LEU A 81 -15.45 4.31 -2.30
CA LEU A 81 -16.73 3.73 -2.73
C LEU A 81 -17.92 4.40 -2.04
N GLN A 82 -17.80 4.68 -0.74
CA GLN A 82 -18.84 5.37 0.03
C GLN A 82 -18.98 6.88 -0.34
N ALA A 83 -17.90 7.47 -0.85
CA ALA A 83 -17.86 8.88 -1.24
C ALA A 83 -18.40 9.14 -2.66
N ILE A 84 -18.83 8.10 -3.39
CA ILE A 84 -19.45 8.27 -4.71
C ILE A 84 -20.76 9.03 -4.55
N PRO A 85 -20.98 10.13 -5.33
CA PRO A 85 -22.23 10.88 -5.27
C PRO A 85 -23.44 9.99 -5.58
N LYS A 86 -24.48 10.08 -4.75
CA LYS A 86 -25.71 9.31 -4.96
C LYS A 86 -26.38 9.68 -6.27
N SER A 87 -26.32 10.96 -6.67
CA SER A 87 -26.83 11.45 -7.95
C SER A 87 -26.26 10.70 -9.16
N ASP A 88 -24.96 10.32 -9.11
CA ASP A 88 -24.34 9.56 -10.19
C ASP A 88 -24.90 8.13 -10.27
N LEU A 89 -25.23 7.53 -9.13
CA LEU A 89 -25.83 6.21 -9.04
C LEU A 89 -27.30 6.23 -9.49
N GLU A 90 -28.06 7.22 -9.05
CA GLU A 90 -29.46 7.43 -9.41
C GLU A 90 -29.59 7.72 -10.93
N ALA A 91 -28.71 8.56 -11.49
CA ALA A 91 -28.65 8.78 -12.92
C ALA A 91 -28.37 7.49 -13.69
N ALA A 92 -27.40 6.66 -13.23
CA ALA A 92 -27.11 5.39 -13.85
C ALA A 92 -28.33 4.43 -13.83
N ASP A 93 -29.07 4.42 -12.73
CA ASP A 93 -30.31 3.63 -12.58
C ASP A 93 -31.41 4.14 -13.52
N ALA A 94 -31.57 5.48 -13.66
CA ALA A 94 -32.52 6.10 -14.58
C ALA A 94 -32.20 5.76 -16.07
N TYR A 95 -30.94 5.59 -16.44
CA TYR A 95 -30.51 5.07 -17.76
C TYR A 95 -30.61 3.56 -17.90
N GLY A 96 -31.20 2.85 -16.94
CA GLY A 96 -31.40 1.39 -16.98
C GLY A 96 -30.09 0.60 -16.91
N MET A 97 -29.01 1.15 -16.33
CA MET A 97 -27.74 0.44 -16.21
C MET A 97 -27.83 -0.69 -15.18
N SER A 98 -27.66 -1.94 -15.63
CA SER A 98 -27.61 -3.10 -14.75
C SER A 98 -26.31 -3.15 -13.91
N GLY A 99 -26.30 -3.97 -12.86
CA GLY A 99 -25.26 -4.02 -11.82
C GLY A 99 -23.81 -4.00 -12.34
N PHE A 100 -23.43 -4.88 -13.28
CA PHE A 100 -22.08 -4.93 -13.81
C PHE A 100 -21.76 -3.74 -14.73
N SER A 101 -22.71 -3.30 -15.58
CA SER A 101 -22.53 -2.12 -16.45
C SER A 101 -22.35 -0.85 -15.62
N ARG A 102 -23.18 -0.64 -14.59
CA ARG A 102 -23.06 0.45 -13.62
C ARG A 102 -21.72 0.41 -12.89
N PHE A 103 -21.31 -0.77 -12.39
CA PHE A 103 -20.02 -0.93 -11.72
C PHE A 103 -18.87 -0.52 -12.64
N ARG A 104 -18.79 -1.07 -13.84
CA ARG A 104 -17.67 -0.85 -14.76
C ARG A 104 -17.58 0.60 -15.28
N ARG A 105 -18.74 1.23 -15.55
CA ARG A 105 -18.77 2.55 -16.23
C ARG A 105 -18.84 3.72 -15.26
N ILE A 106 -19.44 3.56 -14.09
CA ILE A 106 -19.68 4.63 -13.13
C ILE A 106 -18.91 4.40 -11.85
N VAL A 107 -19.18 3.28 -11.15
CA VAL A 107 -18.64 3.05 -9.79
C VAL A 107 -17.13 2.91 -9.80
N TRP A 108 -16.60 2.01 -10.62
CA TRP A 108 -15.16 1.73 -10.67
C TRP A 108 -14.30 2.95 -11.05
N PRO A 109 -14.58 3.68 -12.15
CA PRO A 109 -13.77 4.84 -12.51
C PRO A 109 -13.87 5.99 -11.49
N THR A 110 -15.05 6.20 -10.90
CA THR A 110 -15.24 7.24 -9.89
C THR A 110 -14.54 6.88 -8.59
N MET A 111 -14.69 5.63 -8.11
CA MET A 111 -13.99 5.12 -6.94
C MET A 111 -12.47 5.23 -7.11
N LEU A 112 -11.92 4.85 -8.26
CA LEU A 112 -10.49 4.92 -8.54
C LEU A 112 -9.98 6.37 -8.47
N ARG A 113 -10.71 7.32 -9.04
CA ARG A 113 -10.36 8.76 -8.98
C ARG A 113 -10.36 9.30 -7.56
N LEU A 114 -11.38 8.97 -6.77
CA LEU A 114 -11.52 9.42 -5.39
C LEU A 114 -10.44 8.78 -4.48
N ALA A 115 -10.10 7.52 -4.70
CA ALA A 115 -9.09 6.80 -3.95
C ALA A 115 -7.66 7.26 -4.27
N TRP A 116 -7.41 7.75 -5.49
CA TRP A 116 -6.07 7.91 -6.05
C TRP A 116 -5.11 8.72 -5.18
N PRO A 117 -5.47 9.90 -4.62
CA PRO A 117 -4.56 10.67 -3.77
C PRO A 117 -4.14 9.91 -2.51
N ALA A 118 -5.10 9.28 -1.82
CA ALA A 118 -4.81 8.49 -0.62
C ALA A 118 -3.99 7.23 -0.94
N TYR A 119 -4.29 6.57 -2.07
CA TYR A 119 -3.54 5.41 -2.54
C TYR A 119 -2.10 5.77 -2.92
N THR A 120 -1.87 6.96 -3.48
CA THR A 120 -0.50 7.47 -3.74
C THR A 120 0.31 7.58 -2.45
N ASN A 121 -0.28 8.12 -1.39
CA ASN A 121 0.38 8.23 -0.09
C ASN A 121 0.69 6.84 0.49
N GLU A 122 -0.23 5.89 0.37
CA GLU A 122 -0.02 4.51 0.80
C GLU A 122 1.12 3.83 0.03
N ALA A 123 1.20 4.05 -1.28
CA ALA A 123 2.28 3.49 -2.09
C ALA A 123 3.66 4.05 -1.70
N ILE A 124 3.75 5.34 -1.37
CA ILE A 124 4.97 5.96 -0.86
C ILE A 124 5.31 5.41 0.54
N PHE A 125 4.32 5.28 1.41
CA PHE A 125 4.50 4.67 2.73
C PHE A 125 5.03 3.24 2.61
N LEU A 126 4.43 2.41 1.75
CA LEU A 126 4.88 1.04 1.50
C LEU A 126 6.33 1.00 1.01
N PHE A 127 6.69 1.91 0.09
CA PHE A 127 8.06 2.02 -0.40
C PHE A 127 9.05 2.30 0.75
N HIS A 128 8.74 3.24 1.63
CA HIS A 128 9.58 3.51 2.81
C HIS A 128 9.57 2.35 3.82
N ALA A 129 8.45 1.68 3.97
CA ALA A 129 8.30 0.55 4.90
C ALA A 129 9.17 -0.67 4.52
N THR A 130 9.65 -0.75 3.27
CA THR A 130 10.60 -1.81 2.87
C THR A 130 11.89 -1.77 3.69
N THR A 131 12.30 -0.61 4.21
CA THR A 131 13.49 -0.50 5.07
C THR A 131 13.34 -1.25 6.40
N LEU A 132 12.11 -1.45 6.87
CA LEU A 132 11.85 -2.20 8.10
C LEU A 132 12.21 -3.68 7.99
N VAL A 133 12.32 -4.20 6.77
CA VAL A 133 12.71 -5.60 6.51
C VAL A 133 14.10 -5.88 7.07
N PHE A 134 15.02 -4.93 6.98
CA PHE A 134 16.37 -5.06 7.56
C PHE A 134 16.35 -5.30 9.07
N PHE A 135 15.46 -4.64 9.79
CA PHE A 135 15.31 -4.79 11.25
C PHE A 135 14.35 -5.92 11.63
N SER A 136 13.72 -6.58 10.66
CA SER A 136 12.85 -7.72 10.92
C SER A 136 13.66 -8.97 11.26
N SER A 137 13.01 -9.99 11.81
CA SER A 137 13.67 -11.29 12.04
C SER A 137 13.96 -12.07 10.75
N PHE A 138 13.46 -11.61 9.60
CA PHE A 138 13.76 -12.25 8.32
C PHE A 138 15.24 -12.10 7.96
N PRO A 139 15.90 -13.17 7.44
CA PRO A 139 17.34 -13.16 7.18
C PRO A 139 17.70 -12.37 5.91
N ALA A 140 17.48 -11.06 5.92
CA ALA A 140 17.73 -10.16 4.78
C ALA A 140 19.22 -10.15 4.39
N TRP A 141 20.13 -10.38 5.35
CA TRP A 141 21.57 -10.38 5.16
C TRP A 141 22.12 -11.64 4.47
N GLN A 142 21.37 -12.75 4.47
CA GLN A 142 21.82 -14.00 3.86
C GLN A 142 21.66 -14.05 2.34
N GLN A 143 20.84 -13.16 1.75
CA GLN A 143 20.42 -13.21 0.34
C GLN A 143 20.82 -11.99 -0.45
N ARG A 144 21.85 -11.32 -0.41
CA ARG A 144 22.14 -9.99 -0.96
C ARG A 144 21.36 -8.92 -0.21
N GLY A 145 22.02 -8.25 0.70
CA GLY A 145 21.43 -7.22 1.56
C GLY A 145 20.69 -6.13 0.77
N ASP A 146 19.68 -5.56 1.38
CA ASP A 146 18.98 -4.39 0.87
C ASP A 146 19.84 -3.12 0.98
N ALA A 147 19.30 -1.98 0.53
CA ALA A 147 20.01 -0.71 0.57
C ALA A 147 20.39 -0.28 2.01
N LEU A 148 19.54 -0.60 2.99
CA LEU A 148 19.82 -0.29 4.39
C LEU A 148 20.89 -1.22 4.98
N TYR A 149 20.91 -2.48 4.58
CA TYR A 149 22.00 -3.39 4.94
C TYR A 149 23.37 -2.84 4.52
N TYR A 150 23.49 -2.38 3.28
CA TYR A 150 24.76 -1.83 2.80
C TYR A 150 25.13 -0.51 3.50
N ALA A 151 24.16 0.35 3.79
CA ALA A 151 24.43 1.57 4.55
C ALA A 151 24.95 1.23 5.96
N ASN A 152 24.34 0.26 6.62
CA ASN A 152 24.80 -0.21 7.92
C ASN A 152 26.21 -0.84 7.83
N TYR A 153 26.44 -1.70 6.85
CA TYR A 153 27.73 -2.34 6.62
C TYR A 153 28.87 -1.32 6.44
N PHE A 154 28.65 -0.27 5.66
CA PHE A 154 29.64 0.78 5.49
C PHE A 154 29.79 1.67 6.72
N ALA A 155 28.71 1.95 7.45
CA ALA A 155 28.76 2.68 8.72
C ALA A 155 29.61 1.92 9.75
N ASP A 156 29.42 0.62 9.88
CA ASP A 156 30.19 -0.24 10.79
C ASP A 156 31.67 -0.33 10.40
N LYS A 157 31.95 -0.50 9.09
CA LYS A 157 33.35 -0.56 8.60
C LYS A 157 34.12 0.72 8.77
N THR A 158 33.47 1.87 8.63
CA THR A 158 34.12 3.17 8.69
C THR A 158 34.00 3.82 10.05
N PHE A 159 33.26 3.21 10.98
CA PHE A 159 32.86 3.78 12.27
C PHE A 159 32.26 5.20 12.15
N ASN A 160 31.65 5.48 10.97
CA ASN A 160 31.11 6.78 10.65
C ASN A 160 29.72 6.66 10.00
N PRO A 161 28.63 6.83 10.76
CA PRO A 161 27.27 6.76 10.23
C PRO A 161 26.87 8.01 9.39
N PHE A 162 27.63 9.11 9.53
CA PHE A 162 27.27 10.40 8.91
C PHE A 162 27.51 10.47 7.41
N ILE A 163 28.07 9.44 6.79
CA ILE A 163 28.23 9.35 5.34
C ILE A 163 27.19 8.40 4.72
N PRO A 164 27.12 7.11 5.07
CA PRO A 164 26.24 6.16 4.36
C PRO A 164 24.75 6.44 4.58
N TYR A 165 24.32 6.85 5.77
CA TYR A 165 22.90 7.11 6.01
C TYR A 165 22.35 8.35 5.28
N PRO A 166 23.03 9.50 5.23
CA PRO A 166 22.60 10.62 4.38
C PRO A 166 22.57 10.28 2.90
N ILE A 167 23.51 9.48 2.39
CA ILE A 167 23.49 9.00 1.01
C ILE A 167 22.25 8.13 0.76
N LEU A 168 21.97 7.19 1.68
CA LEU A 168 20.77 6.37 1.60
C LEU A 168 19.49 7.22 1.65
N ALA A 169 19.43 8.21 2.54
CA ALA A 169 18.29 9.12 2.62
C ALA A 169 18.09 9.88 1.29
N GLY A 170 19.18 10.40 0.70
CA GLY A 170 19.15 11.03 -0.61
C GLY A 170 18.62 10.10 -1.72
N TYR A 171 19.03 8.83 -1.71
CA TYR A 171 18.54 7.82 -2.63
C TYR A 171 17.02 7.59 -2.46
N PHE A 172 16.51 7.45 -1.23
CA PHE A 172 15.08 7.31 -0.97
C PHE A 172 14.28 8.55 -1.38
N ILE A 173 14.82 9.76 -1.14
CA ILE A 173 14.20 11.02 -1.60
C ILE A 173 14.08 11.01 -3.12
N PHE A 174 15.18 10.69 -3.82
CA PHE A 174 15.18 10.64 -5.28
C PHE A 174 14.15 9.68 -5.86
N LEU A 175 14.11 8.44 -5.33
CA LEU A 175 13.11 7.44 -5.76
C LEU A 175 11.67 7.87 -5.41
N THR A 176 11.47 8.50 -4.26
CA THR A 176 10.15 9.04 -3.87
C THR A 176 9.67 10.11 -4.85
N LEU A 177 10.55 11.00 -5.30
CA LEU A 177 10.21 12.01 -6.32
C LEU A 177 9.80 11.35 -7.64
N ILE A 178 10.48 10.28 -8.06
CA ILE A 178 10.10 9.51 -9.24
C ILE A 178 8.70 8.91 -9.05
N LEU A 179 8.43 8.27 -7.91
CA LEU A 179 7.12 7.70 -7.62
C LEU A 179 6.01 8.76 -7.66
N ILE A 180 6.22 9.91 -7.00
CA ILE A 180 5.27 11.03 -7.03
C ILE A 180 5.02 11.49 -8.48
N GLY A 181 6.06 11.58 -9.29
CA GLY A 181 5.94 11.93 -10.71
C GLY A 181 5.08 10.92 -11.48
N LEU A 182 5.35 9.62 -11.32
CA LEU A 182 4.60 8.54 -11.98
C LEU A 182 3.12 8.53 -11.56
N PHE A 183 2.86 8.60 -10.26
CA PHE A 183 1.48 8.68 -9.74
C PHE A 183 0.78 9.97 -10.16
N GLY A 184 1.51 11.10 -10.27
CA GLY A 184 1.01 12.37 -10.78
C GLY A 184 0.59 12.28 -12.25
N LEU A 185 1.38 11.61 -13.10
CA LEU A 185 1.04 11.35 -14.51
C LEU A 185 -0.21 10.48 -14.61
N ALA A 186 -0.31 9.42 -13.82
CA ALA A 186 -1.49 8.57 -13.78
C ALA A 186 -2.73 9.35 -13.30
N ASN A 187 -2.59 10.20 -12.28
CA ASN A 187 -3.66 11.06 -11.81
C ASN A 187 -4.18 12.01 -12.90
N ARG A 188 -3.28 12.58 -13.71
CA ARG A 188 -3.68 13.42 -14.86
C ARG A 188 -4.53 12.65 -15.86
N LYS A 189 -4.16 11.40 -16.18
CA LYS A 189 -4.93 10.54 -17.09
C LYS A 189 -6.31 10.19 -16.51
N LEU A 190 -6.40 9.88 -15.23
CA LEU A 190 -7.66 9.56 -14.55
C LEU A 190 -8.64 10.76 -14.52
N ASN A 191 -8.12 11.98 -14.50
CA ASN A 191 -8.92 13.20 -14.38
C ASN A 191 -9.07 13.96 -15.70
N ILE A 192 -8.64 13.41 -16.84
CA ILE A 192 -8.64 14.12 -18.13
C ILE A 192 -10.05 14.57 -18.58
N HIS A 193 -11.06 13.79 -18.23
CA HIS A 193 -12.47 14.05 -18.62
C HIS A 193 -13.20 15.02 -17.67
N LEU A 194 -12.55 15.45 -16.58
CA LEU A 194 -13.14 16.40 -15.64
C LEU A 194 -12.81 17.83 -16.03
N PRO A 195 -13.73 18.80 -15.78
CA PRO A 195 -13.43 20.22 -15.85
C PRO A 195 -12.21 20.57 -14.97
N LYS A 196 -11.45 21.59 -15.37
CA LYS A 196 -10.16 21.93 -14.70
C LYS A 196 -10.32 22.30 -13.22
N ASP A 197 -11.45 22.84 -12.83
CA ASP A 197 -11.82 23.20 -11.46
C ASP A 197 -12.09 21.98 -10.56
N LYS A 198 -12.58 20.87 -11.14
CA LYS A 198 -12.90 19.62 -10.42
C LYS A 198 -11.76 18.60 -10.41
N ARG A 199 -10.60 18.92 -11.02
CA ARG A 199 -9.46 17.99 -11.05
C ARG A 199 -8.72 17.97 -9.72
N THR A 200 -8.64 16.81 -9.08
CA THR A 200 -7.78 16.62 -7.91
C THR A 200 -6.31 16.81 -8.31
N LYS A 201 -5.66 17.83 -7.74
CA LYS A 201 -4.23 18.07 -7.94
C LYS A 201 -3.47 17.47 -6.78
N ILE A 202 -2.56 16.54 -7.05
CA ILE A 202 -1.53 16.15 -6.08
C ILE A 202 -0.58 17.35 -6.00
N LYS A 203 -0.77 18.21 -4.98
CA LYS A 203 0.10 19.36 -4.73
C LYS A 203 1.12 18.97 -3.68
N PHE A 204 2.37 18.90 -4.07
CA PHE A 204 3.48 18.95 -3.13
C PHE A 204 3.65 20.42 -2.69
N ARG A 205 3.10 20.78 -1.55
CA ARG A 205 3.27 22.14 -0.98
C ARG A 205 4.37 22.05 0.07
N ILE A 206 5.59 22.35 -0.33
CA ILE A 206 6.65 22.64 0.65
C ILE A 206 6.20 23.92 1.36
N ARG A 207 5.63 23.80 2.56
CA ARG A 207 5.47 24.94 3.45
C ARG A 207 6.85 25.24 4.04
N LEU A 208 7.58 26.14 3.42
CA LEU A 208 8.66 26.84 4.11
C LEU A 208 7.99 27.55 5.30
N ILE A 209 8.28 27.07 6.50
CA ILE A 209 7.87 27.71 7.75
C ILE A 209 8.55 29.07 7.76
N ARG A 210 7.74 30.14 7.72
CA ARG A 210 8.18 31.50 8.04
C ARG A 210 8.22 31.68 9.53
#